data_d18389f2da246e21e791aae56e5393ac
#
_entry.id   d18389f2da246e21e791aae56e5393ac
#
_cell.length_a   1.000
_cell.length_b   1.000
_cell.length_c   1.000
_cell.angle_alpha   90.00
_cell.angle_beta   90.00
_cell.angle_gamma   90.00
#
_symmetry.space_group_name_H-M   'P 1'
#
loop_
_entity.id
_entity.type
_entity.pdbx_description
1 polymer ?
#
loop_
_entity_poly.entity_id
_entity_poly.type
_entity_poly.pdbx_seq_one_letter_code
_entity_poly.pdbx_strand_id
1 'polypeptide(L)'
;NMHSRLLEHASLLWVPETTDAIRSAHESVIGQILTMNLLRIQAFWSHYRFRRQNPLLNYLLHQQLRMTSVISSLRRMLLNWPDAPGNTRAVLETLLSELANPHANVYSVARILVPLAPGPNADYRHLAFWKRLRYFCRIYLESSRWLRRIENASAITEFNVPSAPALSRHTDQAEALWNGLRTFCALVAVGAWGISTQWQACAAALTLAAISCVLYSISPSPFKSLTLLMRTLVLLSLFSFVVKFGLMVQITDLWQFLLFLFPLLTTMQLLKLQMPKFAGLWGQLIVFMGSFISVTNPPVYDFASFLNDNLGKIIGVGLAWLAFAVISPGSDARKSRRHIRALRRHFVDQL
;
A
#
# COMPACT_ATOMS: atom_id res chain seq x y z
N ASN A 1 -11.24 -10.78 -9.15
CA ASN A 1 -12.20 -10.82 -8.06
C ASN A 1 -11.50 -11.28 -6.77
N MET A 2 -11.57 -10.47 -5.69
CA MET A 2 -10.83 -10.74 -4.46
C MET A 2 -11.30 -12.01 -3.73
N HIS A 3 -12.61 -12.32 -3.81
CA HIS A 3 -13.16 -13.55 -3.25
C HIS A 3 -12.59 -14.80 -3.90
N SER A 4 -12.40 -14.80 -5.22
CA SER A 4 -11.76 -15.93 -5.91
C SER A 4 -10.29 -16.14 -5.47
N ARG A 5 -9.56 -15.06 -5.23
CA ARG A 5 -8.18 -15.14 -4.73
C ARG A 5 -8.09 -15.59 -3.26
N LEU A 6 -9.08 -15.25 -2.43
CA LEU A 6 -9.16 -15.78 -1.07
C LEU A 6 -9.44 -17.29 -1.07
N LEU A 7 -10.27 -17.78 -2.01
CA LEU A 7 -10.48 -19.21 -2.19
C LEU A 7 -9.24 -19.92 -2.75
N GLU A 8 -8.56 -19.29 -3.71
CA GLU A 8 -7.26 -19.76 -4.22
C GLU A 8 -6.21 -19.83 -3.10
N HIS A 9 -6.12 -18.81 -2.24
CA HIS A 9 -5.29 -18.86 -1.05
C HIS A 9 -5.73 -19.95 -0.06
N ALA A 10 -7.02 -20.16 0.09
CA ALA A 10 -7.56 -21.24 0.93
C ALA A 10 -7.28 -22.63 0.32
N SER A 11 -7.20 -22.79 -1.00
CA SER A 11 -6.83 -24.05 -1.63
C SER A 11 -5.38 -24.48 -1.36
N LEU A 12 -4.51 -23.55 -0.99
CA LEU A 12 -3.13 -23.81 -0.58
C LEU A 12 -3.00 -24.33 0.87
N LEU A 13 -4.11 -24.47 1.60
CA LEU A 13 -4.10 -24.91 3.00
C LEU A 13 -3.44 -26.27 3.24
N TRP A 14 -3.57 -27.18 2.26
CA TRP A 14 -3.12 -28.57 2.37
C TRP A 14 -2.04 -28.97 1.36
N VAL A 15 -1.56 -28.03 0.56
CA VAL A 15 -0.44 -28.31 -0.33
C VAL A 15 0.84 -28.33 0.49
N PRO A 16 1.66 -29.41 0.42
CA PRO A 16 2.92 -29.50 1.14
C PRO A 16 4.03 -28.66 0.48
N GLU A 17 3.67 -27.50 -0.07
CA GLU A 17 4.63 -26.59 -0.68
C GLU A 17 5.49 -25.88 0.35
N THR A 18 6.65 -25.42 -0.11
CA THR A 18 7.63 -24.69 0.68
C THR A 18 6.98 -23.52 1.43
N THR A 19 7.35 -23.36 2.66
CA THR A 19 6.86 -22.30 3.56
C THR A 19 6.94 -20.90 2.92
N ASP A 20 7.87 -20.70 1.98
CA ASP A 20 8.11 -19.43 1.28
C ASP A 20 7.05 -19.12 0.19
N ALA A 21 6.58 -20.11 -0.56
CA ALA A 21 5.53 -19.89 -1.57
C ALA A 21 4.19 -19.45 -0.92
N ILE A 22 3.88 -20.08 0.19
CA ILE A 22 2.66 -19.78 0.95
C ILE A 22 2.75 -18.44 1.66
N ARG A 23 3.94 -18.12 2.18
CA ARG A 23 4.21 -16.82 2.77
C ARG A 23 4.04 -15.71 1.74
N SER A 24 4.57 -15.89 0.53
CA SER A 24 4.41 -14.92 -0.56
C SER A 24 2.96 -14.78 -1.01
N ALA A 25 2.19 -15.86 -1.08
CA ALA A 25 0.76 -15.82 -1.37
C ALA A 25 -0.03 -15.06 -0.28
N HIS A 26 0.29 -15.31 0.99
CA HIS A 26 -0.33 -14.61 2.12
C HIS A 26 0.00 -13.11 2.11
N GLU A 27 1.25 -12.74 1.89
CA GLU A 27 1.71 -11.35 1.77
C GLU A 27 1.03 -10.65 0.57
N SER A 28 0.85 -11.35 -0.55
CA SER A 28 0.13 -10.84 -1.73
C SER A 28 -1.33 -10.52 -1.42
N VAL A 29 -2.05 -11.43 -0.74
CA VAL A 29 -3.46 -11.21 -0.36
C VAL A 29 -3.59 -10.02 0.59
N ILE A 30 -2.75 -9.94 1.62
CA ILE A 30 -2.73 -8.79 2.54
C ILE A 30 -2.42 -7.49 1.81
N GLY A 31 -1.43 -7.49 0.93
CA GLY A 31 -1.08 -6.32 0.10
C GLY A 31 -2.25 -5.82 -0.74
N GLN A 32 -3.03 -6.73 -1.31
CA GLN A 32 -4.23 -6.37 -2.07
C GLN A 32 -5.33 -5.79 -1.18
N ILE A 33 -5.57 -6.35 0.01
CA ILE A 33 -6.53 -5.80 0.97
C ILE A 33 -6.16 -4.38 1.37
N LEU A 34 -4.87 -4.12 1.62
CA LEU A 34 -4.37 -2.80 1.95
C LEU A 34 -4.53 -1.83 0.77
N THR A 35 -4.26 -2.27 -0.46
CA THR A 35 -4.46 -1.48 -1.68
C THR A 35 -5.94 -1.12 -1.87
N MET A 36 -6.85 -2.06 -1.64
CA MET A 36 -8.30 -1.80 -1.69
C MET A 36 -8.72 -0.79 -0.62
N ASN A 37 -8.12 -0.83 0.58
CA ASN A 37 -8.38 0.18 1.60
C ASN A 37 -7.93 1.59 1.16
N LEU A 38 -6.79 1.70 0.51
CA LEU A 38 -6.32 2.98 -0.05
C LEU A 38 -7.27 3.49 -1.14
N LEU A 39 -7.69 2.62 -2.06
CA LEU A 39 -8.68 2.96 -3.09
C LEU A 39 -10.02 3.38 -2.48
N ARG A 40 -10.47 2.71 -1.41
CA ARG A 40 -11.67 3.10 -0.66
C ARG A 40 -11.56 4.52 -0.11
N ILE A 41 -10.42 4.86 0.50
CA ILE A 41 -10.18 6.20 1.05
C ILE A 41 -10.19 7.24 -0.07
N GLN A 42 -9.55 6.98 -1.19
CA GLN A 42 -9.55 7.87 -2.35
C GLN A 42 -10.98 8.04 -2.92
N ALA A 43 -11.72 6.95 -3.08
CA ALA A 43 -13.09 6.97 -3.57
C ALA A 43 -14.05 7.71 -2.63
N PHE A 44 -13.83 7.65 -1.31
CA PHE A 44 -14.60 8.40 -0.31
C PHE A 44 -14.57 9.92 -0.56
N TRP A 45 -13.41 10.44 -0.98
CA TRP A 45 -13.25 11.87 -1.25
C TRP A 45 -13.71 12.27 -2.66
N SER A 46 -13.65 11.35 -3.62
CA SER A 46 -13.96 11.65 -5.02
C SER A 46 -15.44 11.58 -5.38
N HIS A 47 -16.23 10.71 -4.72
CA HIS A 47 -17.62 10.47 -5.11
C HIS A 47 -18.56 10.31 -3.91
N TYR A 48 -19.69 11.05 -3.92
CA TYR A 48 -20.74 10.99 -2.91
C TYR A 48 -21.32 9.59 -2.70
N ARG A 49 -21.46 8.79 -3.77
CA ARG A 49 -21.96 7.42 -3.72
C ARG A 49 -21.07 6.53 -2.83
N PHE A 50 -19.75 6.62 -2.98
CA PHE A 50 -18.80 5.86 -2.16
C PHE A 50 -18.77 6.31 -0.71
N ARG A 51 -19.07 7.58 -0.45
CA ARG A 51 -19.16 8.11 0.91
C ARG A 51 -20.27 7.45 1.70
N ARG A 52 -21.45 7.25 1.09
CA ARG A 52 -22.58 6.53 1.71
C ARG A 52 -22.31 5.03 1.91
N GLN A 53 -21.62 4.41 0.98
CA GLN A 53 -21.28 2.98 1.04
C GLN A 53 -20.03 2.68 1.89
N ASN A 54 -19.34 3.70 2.40
CA ASN A 54 -18.10 3.54 3.15
C ASN A 54 -18.20 2.61 4.38
N PRO A 55 -19.27 2.62 5.19
CA PRO A 55 -19.43 1.67 6.30
C PRO A 55 -19.42 0.23 5.84
N LEU A 56 -20.14 -0.08 4.74
CA LEU A 56 -20.20 -1.41 4.16
C LEU A 56 -18.85 -1.86 3.58
N LEU A 57 -18.17 -0.97 2.85
CA LEU A 57 -16.84 -1.25 2.31
C LEU A 57 -15.82 -1.50 3.43
N ASN A 58 -15.89 -0.73 4.51
CA ASN A 58 -15.06 -0.94 5.69
C ASN A 58 -15.36 -2.29 6.35
N TYR A 59 -16.63 -2.64 6.53
CA TYR A 59 -17.05 -3.94 7.04
C TYR A 59 -16.52 -5.09 6.20
N LEU A 60 -16.62 -5.01 4.85
CA LEU A 60 -16.11 -6.04 3.95
C LEU A 60 -14.60 -6.21 4.05
N LEU A 61 -13.84 -5.12 4.15
CA LEU A 61 -12.39 -5.17 4.36
C LEU A 61 -12.02 -5.87 5.68
N HIS A 62 -12.77 -5.59 6.75
CA HIS A 62 -12.60 -6.30 8.02
C HIS A 62 -12.87 -7.79 7.89
N GLN A 63 -13.95 -8.19 7.20
CA GLN A 63 -14.24 -9.59 6.98
C GLN A 63 -13.15 -10.29 6.16
N GLN A 64 -12.58 -9.62 5.16
CA GLN A 64 -11.45 -10.16 4.38
C GLN A 64 -10.21 -10.38 5.24
N LEU A 65 -9.84 -9.43 6.10
CA LEU A 65 -8.73 -9.60 7.05
C LEU A 65 -8.99 -10.75 8.03
N ARG A 66 -10.21 -10.87 8.54
CA ARG A 66 -10.62 -11.99 9.40
C ARG A 66 -10.50 -13.33 8.67
N MET A 67 -10.99 -13.42 7.44
CA MET A 67 -10.89 -14.65 6.63
C MET A 67 -9.41 -15.05 6.42
N THR A 68 -8.55 -14.11 6.07
CA THR A 68 -7.11 -14.37 5.90
C THR A 68 -6.46 -14.88 7.19
N SER A 69 -6.80 -14.30 8.33
CA SER A 69 -6.33 -14.76 9.65
C SER A 69 -6.84 -16.17 9.99
N VAL A 70 -8.12 -16.46 9.71
CA VAL A 70 -8.69 -17.78 9.96
C VAL A 70 -8.06 -18.84 9.06
N ILE A 71 -7.82 -18.55 7.77
CA ILE A 71 -7.13 -19.44 6.84
C ILE A 71 -5.74 -19.81 7.40
N SER A 72 -4.95 -18.82 7.82
CA SER A 72 -3.62 -19.05 8.40
C SER A 72 -3.68 -19.90 9.67
N SER A 73 -4.71 -19.70 10.49
CA SER A 73 -4.95 -20.50 11.70
C SER A 73 -5.36 -21.93 11.40
N LEU A 74 -6.28 -22.16 10.45
CA LEU A 74 -6.70 -23.49 10.00
C LEU A 74 -5.51 -24.28 9.47
N ARG A 75 -4.67 -23.65 8.64
CA ARG A 75 -3.43 -24.28 8.16
C ARG A 75 -2.54 -24.74 9.29
N ARG A 76 -2.25 -23.86 10.25
CA ARG A 76 -1.40 -24.21 11.40
C ARG A 76 -1.99 -25.38 12.19
N MET A 77 -3.31 -25.44 12.32
CA MET A 77 -3.98 -26.55 12.97
C MET A 77 -3.81 -27.85 12.17
N LEU A 78 -4.00 -27.83 10.85
CA LEU A 78 -3.81 -29.02 10.00
C LEU A 78 -2.37 -29.53 10.03
N LEU A 79 -1.38 -28.66 9.96
CA LEU A 79 0.03 -29.05 10.03
C LEU A 79 0.41 -29.70 11.37
N ASN A 80 -0.22 -29.29 12.46
CA ASN A 80 0.01 -29.82 13.79
C ASN A 80 -0.97 -30.93 14.21
N TRP A 81 -1.72 -31.48 13.24
CA TRP A 81 -2.71 -32.52 13.50
C TRP A 81 -2.46 -33.75 12.62
N PRO A 82 -1.49 -34.64 13.01
CA PRO A 82 -1.12 -35.82 12.24
C PRO A 82 -2.26 -36.82 12.10
N ASP A 83 -3.14 -36.90 13.10
CA ASP A 83 -4.29 -37.83 13.17
C ASP A 83 -5.58 -37.20 12.61
N ALA A 84 -5.47 -36.27 11.66
CA ALA A 84 -6.65 -35.68 11.02
C ALA A 84 -7.45 -36.78 10.29
N PRO A 85 -8.82 -36.75 10.36
CA PRO A 85 -9.63 -37.69 9.65
C PRO A 85 -9.25 -37.77 8.15
N GLY A 86 -9.10 -38.98 7.61
CA GLY A 86 -8.60 -39.19 6.24
C GLY A 86 -9.44 -38.53 5.15
N ASN A 87 -10.72 -38.24 5.44
CA ASN A 87 -11.62 -37.53 4.51
C ASN A 87 -11.50 -36.00 4.60
N THR A 88 -10.72 -35.44 5.53
CA THR A 88 -10.64 -33.99 5.78
C THR A 88 -10.28 -33.22 4.51
N ARG A 89 -9.31 -33.71 3.74
CA ARG A 89 -8.87 -33.07 2.49
C ARG A 89 -9.98 -33.05 1.43
N ALA A 90 -10.61 -34.19 1.17
CA ALA A 90 -11.68 -34.30 0.19
C ALA A 90 -12.89 -33.42 0.52
N VAL A 91 -13.25 -33.35 1.81
CA VAL A 91 -14.33 -32.46 2.28
C VAL A 91 -13.97 -30.99 2.11
N LEU A 92 -12.71 -30.61 2.37
CA LEU A 92 -12.26 -29.24 2.20
C LEU A 92 -12.22 -28.82 0.71
N GLU A 93 -11.77 -29.70 -0.18
CA GLU A 93 -11.81 -29.46 -1.64
C GLU A 93 -13.24 -29.28 -2.13
N THR A 94 -14.16 -30.15 -1.71
CA THR A 94 -15.60 -30.02 -2.02
C THR A 94 -16.20 -28.75 -1.44
N LEU A 95 -15.81 -28.37 -0.23
CA LEU A 95 -16.26 -27.14 0.42
C LEU A 95 -15.81 -25.89 -0.35
N LEU A 96 -14.57 -25.85 -0.82
CA LEU A 96 -14.07 -24.70 -1.57
C LEU A 96 -14.72 -24.60 -2.96
N SER A 97 -14.98 -25.72 -3.63
CA SER A 97 -15.70 -25.73 -4.90
C SER A 97 -17.13 -25.23 -4.73
N GLU A 98 -17.80 -25.60 -3.62
CA GLU A 98 -19.13 -25.08 -3.31
C GLU A 98 -19.11 -23.60 -2.97
N LEU A 99 -18.14 -23.13 -2.17
CA LEU A 99 -17.99 -21.71 -1.85
C LEU A 99 -17.67 -20.84 -3.10
N ALA A 100 -17.04 -21.41 -4.10
CA ALA A 100 -16.82 -20.74 -5.39
C ALA A 100 -18.12 -20.59 -6.21
N ASN A 101 -19.15 -21.41 -5.91
CA ASN A 101 -20.44 -21.32 -6.59
C ASN A 101 -21.16 -20.02 -6.19
N PRO A 102 -21.61 -19.19 -7.13
CA PRO A 102 -22.39 -17.98 -6.85
C PRO A 102 -23.70 -18.26 -6.07
N HIS A 103 -24.24 -19.45 -6.18
CA HIS A 103 -25.50 -19.86 -5.52
C HIS A 103 -25.30 -20.57 -4.19
N ALA A 104 -24.05 -20.66 -3.70
CA ALA A 104 -23.76 -21.27 -2.40
C ALA A 104 -24.60 -20.67 -1.29
N ASN A 105 -25.19 -21.54 -0.47
CA ASN A 105 -26.03 -21.14 0.64
C ASN A 105 -25.60 -21.86 1.93
N VAL A 106 -26.20 -21.44 3.06
CA VAL A 106 -25.85 -22.00 4.37
C VAL A 106 -26.17 -23.49 4.47
N TYR A 107 -27.22 -23.95 3.79
CA TYR A 107 -27.68 -25.37 3.84
C TYR A 107 -26.71 -26.25 3.04
N SER A 108 -26.28 -25.84 1.82
CA SER A 108 -25.35 -26.61 1.03
C SER A 108 -24.00 -26.76 1.73
N VAL A 109 -23.48 -25.66 2.29
CA VAL A 109 -22.22 -25.64 3.05
C VAL A 109 -22.35 -26.48 4.34
N ALA A 110 -23.44 -26.36 5.08
CA ALA A 110 -23.67 -27.17 6.29
C ALA A 110 -23.68 -28.66 5.99
N ARG A 111 -24.31 -29.09 4.89
CA ARG A 111 -24.34 -30.49 4.44
C ARG A 111 -22.95 -31.04 4.16
N ILE A 112 -22.08 -30.27 3.53
CA ILE A 112 -20.70 -30.67 3.23
C ILE A 112 -19.87 -30.76 4.52
N LEU A 113 -20.19 -29.97 5.54
CA LEU A 113 -19.46 -29.99 6.81
C LEU A 113 -19.85 -31.12 7.75
N VAL A 114 -21.02 -31.80 7.54
CA VAL A 114 -21.51 -32.89 8.40
C VAL A 114 -20.46 -34.00 8.59
N PRO A 115 -19.76 -34.52 7.57
CA PRO A 115 -18.75 -35.57 7.74
C PRO A 115 -17.56 -35.18 8.62
N LEU A 116 -17.30 -33.89 8.81
CA LEU A 116 -16.26 -33.36 9.69
C LEU A 116 -16.77 -32.95 11.06
N ALA A 117 -18.07 -33.13 11.32
CA ALA A 117 -18.62 -32.76 12.62
C ALA A 117 -18.03 -33.64 13.74
N PRO A 118 -17.55 -33.03 14.83
CA PRO A 118 -16.93 -33.77 15.93
C PRO A 118 -18.00 -34.61 16.63
N GLY A 119 -17.69 -35.90 16.85
CA GLY A 119 -18.52 -36.80 17.68
C GLY A 119 -18.41 -36.43 19.18
N PRO A 120 -19.19 -37.09 20.04
CA PRO A 120 -19.27 -36.79 21.47
C PRO A 120 -17.90 -36.97 22.20
N ASN A 121 -16.98 -37.80 21.68
CA ASN A 121 -15.67 -38.09 22.25
C ASN A 121 -14.54 -37.48 21.40
N ALA A 122 -14.84 -36.46 20.59
CA ALA A 122 -13.83 -35.87 19.71
C ALA A 122 -12.75 -35.11 20.50
N ASP A 123 -11.50 -35.22 20.06
CA ASP A 123 -10.38 -34.43 20.58
C ASP A 123 -10.68 -32.92 20.47
N TYR A 124 -10.18 -32.20 21.44
CA TYR A 124 -10.33 -30.75 21.48
C TYR A 124 -9.78 -30.06 20.21
N ARG A 125 -8.76 -30.64 19.57
CA ARG A 125 -8.19 -30.14 18.31
C ARG A 125 -9.19 -30.23 17.17
N HIS A 126 -9.92 -31.35 17.07
CA HIS A 126 -10.99 -31.54 16.09
C HIS A 126 -12.11 -30.51 16.28
N LEU A 127 -12.56 -30.35 17.52
CA LEU A 127 -13.60 -29.36 17.85
C LEU A 127 -13.16 -27.93 17.52
N ALA A 128 -11.91 -27.57 17.83
CA ALA A 128 -11.39 -26.24 17.55
C ALA A 128 -11.25 -25.98 16.04
N PHE A 129 -10.76 -26.98 15.28
CA PHE A 129 -10.68 -26.92 13.83
C PHE A 129 -12.05 -26.75 13.18
N TRP A 130 -13.01 -27.58 13.58
CA TRP A 130 -14.37 -27.54 13.04
C TRP A 130 -15.07 -26.21 13.34
N LYS A 131 -14.97 -25.68 14.56
CA LYS A 131 -15.51 -24.37 14.92
C LYS A 131 -14.92 -23.25 14.06
N ARG A 132 -13.62 -23.28 13.82
CA ARG A 132 -12.94 -22.26 12.96
C ARG A 132 -13.32 -22.40 11.49
N LEU A 133 -13.45 -23.61 10.99
CA LEU A 133 -13.88 -23.86 9.61
C LEU A 133 -15.32 -23.37 9.40
N ARG A 134 -16.22 -23.69 10.32
CA ARG A 134 -17.61 -23.19 10.32
C ARG A 134 -17.67 -21.66 10.38
N TYR A 135 -16.81 -21.06 11.19
CA TYR A 135 -16.69 -19.61 11.29
C TYR A 135 -16.22 -18.98 9.98
N PHE A 136 -15.21 -19.57 9.31
CA PHE A 136 -14.77 -19.15 7.99
C PHE A 136 -15.89 -19.18 6.95
N CYS A 137 -16.63 -20.29 6.87
CA CYS A 137 -17.74 -20.43 5.93
C CYS A 137 -18.83 -19.37 6.18
N ARG A 138 -19.16 -19.11 7.45
CA ARG A 138 -20.13 -18.09 7.83
C ARG A 138 -19.73 -16.71 7.35
N ILE A 139 -18.48 -16.29 7.62
CA ILE A 139 -17.95 -14.98 7.21
C ILE A 139 -17.94 -14.88 5.69
N TYR A 140 -17.52 -15.93 5.00
CA TYR A 140 -17.44 -15.95 3.54
C TYR A 140 -18.82 -15.77 2.91
N LEU A 141 -19.81 -16.56 3.33
CA LEU A 141 -21.19 -16.46 2.83
C LEU A 141 -21.83 -15.11 3.13
N GLU A 142 -21.59 -14.57 4.31
CA GLU A 142 -22.06 -13.22 4.69
C GLU A 142 -21.45 -12.14 3.80
N SER A 143 -20.14 -12.19 3.60
CA SER A 143 -19.43 -11.25 2.71
C SER A 143 -19.92 -11.35 1.26
N SER A 144 -20.15 -12.57 0.76
CA SER A 144 -20.66 -12.80 -0.58
C SER A 144 -22.09 -12.27 -0.77
N ARG A 145 -22.94 -12.35 0.27
CA ARG A 145 -24.28 -11.74 0.25
C ARG A 145 -24.23 -10.22 0.18
N TRP A 146 -23.33 -9.60 0.95
CA TRP A 146 -23.16 -8.15 0.93
C TRP A 146 -22.62 -7.65 -0.40
N LEU A 147 -21.66 -8.37 -1.02
CA LEU A 147 -21.15 -8.02 -2.35
C LEU A 147 -22.24 -8.06 -3.41
N ARG A 148 -23.07 -9.11 -3.43
CA ARG A 148 -24.20 -9.18 -4.35
C ARG A 148 -25.23 -8.06 -4.13
N ARG A 149 -25.45 -7.65 -2.89
CA ARG A 149 -26.32 -6.51 -2.59
C ARG A 149 -25.73 -5.20 -3.15
N ILE A 150 -24.42 -5.02 -3.11
CA ILE A 150 -23.77 -3.84 -3.71
C ILE A 150 -23.93 -3.85 -5.23
N GLU A 151 -23.71 -5.00 -5.87
CA GLU A 151 -23.82 -5.14 -7.32
C GLU A 151 -25.25 -4.84 -7.82
N ASN A 152 -26.26 -5.28 -7.07
CA ASN A 152 -27.68 -5.09 -7.42
C ASN A 152 -28.32 -3.82 -6.86
N ALA A 153 -27.59 -3.02 -6.08
CA ALA A 153 -28.15 -1.86 -5.43
C ALA A 153 -28.23 -0.64 -6.35
N SER A 154 -29.37 0.04 -6.34
CA SER A 154 -29.48 1.39 -6.89
C SER A 154 -28.58 2.36 -6.13
N ALA A 155 -28.20 3.47 -6.75
CA ALA A 155 -27.21 4.45 -6.25
C ALA A 155 -27.55 5.07 -4.87
N ILE A 156 -28.77 4.90 -4.37
CA ILE A 156 -29.32 5.61 -3.20
C ILE A 156 -29.51 4.70 -1.98
N THR A 157 -29.25 3.39 -2.10
CA THR A 157 -29.54 2.42 -1.01
C THR A 157 -28.59 2.62 0.17
N GLU A 158 -29.14 2.95 1.33
CA GLU A 158 -28.41 2.92 2.60
C GLU A 158 -28.40 1.50 3.16
N PHE A 159 -27.21 1.01 3.48
CA PHE A 159 -27.07 -0.31 4.08
C PHE A 159 -26.93 -0.18 5.60
N ASN A 160 -27.86 -0.76 6.33
CA ASN A 160 -27.70 -0.94 7.78
C ASN A 160 -26.73 -2.10 8.02
N VAL A 161 -25.45 -1.77 8.17
CA VAL A 161 -24.37 -2.72 8.35
C VAL A 161 -23.97 -2.76 9.81
N PRO A 162 -23.64 -3.93 10.37
CA PRO A 162 -23.05 -3.99 11.70
C PRO A 162 -21.80 -3.08 11.77
N SER A 163 -21.72 -2.28 12.83
CA SER A 163 -20.58 -1.37 13.00
C SER A 163 -19.27 -2.16 13.07
N ALA A 164 -18.46 -2.04 12.04
CA ALA A 164 -17.10 -2.55 12.10
C ALA A 164 -16.24 -1.53 12.86
N PRO A 165 -15.43 -1.95 13.84
CA PRO A 165 -14.50 -1.05 14.48
C PRO A 165 -13.63 -0.39 13.40
N ALA A 166 -13.38 0.90 13.50
CA ALA A 166 -12.45 1.58 12.60
C ALA A 166 -11.11 0.83 12.66
N LEU A 167 -10.52 0.54 11.50
CA LEU A 167 -9.16 -0.02 11.46
C LEU A 167 -8.24 1.01 12.14
N SER A 168 -7.97 0.79 13.41
CA SER A 168 -7.05 1.64 14.16
C SER A 168 -5.67 1.51 13.52
N ARG A 169 -5.19 2.61 12.97
CA ARG A 169 -3.85 2.67 12.42
C ARG A 169 -2.89 2.69 13.60
N HIS A 170 -2.14 1.62 13.78
CA HIS A 170 -1.08 1.63 14.77
C HIS A 170 -0.04 2.70 14.37
N THR A 171 0.03 3.78 15.16
CA THR A 171 1.04 4.83 14.99
C THR A 171 2.28 4.45 15.81
N ASP A 172 3.35 4.07 15.13
CA ASP A 172 4.64 3.84 15.79
C ASP A 172 5.29 5.20 16.09
N GLN A 173 5.10 5.71 17.31
CA GLN A 173 5.67 6.98 17.77
C GLN A 173 7.20 6.99 17.66
N ALA A 174 7.86 5.85 17.88
CA ALA A 174 9.30 5.76 17.74
C ALA A 174 9.74 5.92 16.28
N GLU A 175 9.02 5.36 15.32
CA GLU A 175 9.28 5.57 13.89
C GLU A 175 9.07 7.04 13.51
N ALA A 176 8.02 7.68 14.02
CA ALA A 176 7.75 9.10 13.80
C ALA A 176 8.90 9.97 14.33
N LEU A 177 9.40 9.69 15.54
CA LEU A 177 10.54 10.40 16.13
C LEU A 177 11.82 10.22 15.31
N TRP A 178 12.12 8.99 14.86
CA TRP A 178 13.27 8.74 14.00
C TRP A 178 13.17 9.46 12.65
N ASN A 179 11.99 9.51 12.05
CA ASN A 179 11.76 10.26 10.82
C ASN A 179 11.93 11.77 11.04
N GLY A 180 11.43 12.29 12.15
CA GLY A 180 11.65 13.67 12.56
C GLY A 180 13.14 14.00 12.74
N LEU A 181 13.89 13.13 13.43
CA LEU A 181 15.33 13.30 13.63
C LEU A 181 16.11 13.27 12.31
N ARG A 182 15.79 12.35 11.40
CA ARG A 182 16.41 12.30 10.06
C ARG A 182 16.19 13.58 9.27
N THR A 183 14.93 14.06 9.27
CA THR A 183 14.56 15.31 8.61
C THR A 183 15.31 16.49 9.22
N PHE A 184 15.33 16.59 10.52
CA PHE A 184 16.05 17.64 11.25
C PHE A 184 17.55 17.65 10.90
N CYS A 185 18.22 16.51 11.00
CA CYS A 185 19.64 16.40 10.68
C CYS A 185 19.94 16.74 9.21
N ALA A 186 19.09 16.30 8.26
CA ALA A 186 19.23 16.62 6.88
C ALA A 186 19.13 18.13 6.62
N LEU A 187 18.11 18.78 7.17
CA LEU A 187 17.89 20.22 7.00
C LEU A 187 18.98 21.05 7.66
N VAL A 188 19.40 20.67 8.87
CA VAL A 188 20.52 21.35 9.58
C VAL A 188 21.81 21.22 8.77
N ALA A 189 22.10 20.04 8.20
CA ALA A 189 23.30 19.82 7.40
C ALA A 189 23.30 20.70 6.13
N VAL A 190 22.15 20.74 5.40
CA VAL A 190 22.01 21.60 4.20
C VAL A 190 22.11 23.07 4.58
N GLY A 191 21.43 23.49 5.64
CA GLY A 191 21.41 24.88 6.09
C GLY A 191 22.79 25.35 6.59
N ALA A 192 23.46 24.56 7.42
CA ALA A 192 24.79 24.87 7.91
C ALA A 192 25.81 24.99 6.77
N TRP A 193 25.76 24.06 5.80
CA TRP A 193 26.59 24.17 4.61
C TRP A 193 26.28 25.44 3.79
N GLY A 194 24.98 25.67 3.50
CA GLY A 194 24.59 26.84 2.71
C GLY A 194 24.99 28.16 3.34
N ILE A 195 24.84 28.29 4.68
CA ILE A 195 25.24 29.49 5.42
C ILE A 195 26.78 29.65 5.42
N SER A 196 27.53 28.58 5.69
CA SER A 196 28.96 28.61 5.78
C SER A 196 29.65 28.93 4.43
N THR A 197 29.02 28.49 3.34
CA THR A 197 29.53 28.71 1.97
C THR A 197 28.90 29.91 1.24
N GLN A 198 27.92 30.54 1.86
CA GLN A 198 27.07 31.59 1.24
C GLN A 198 26.50 31.14 -0.13
N TRP A 199 26.12 29.86 -0.21
CA TRP A 199 25.66 29.23 -1.44
C TRP A 199 24.27 29.70 -1.86
N GLN A 200 24.17 30.36 -3.02
CA GLN A 200 22.89 30.92 -3.49
C GLN A 200 21.77 29.89 -3.67
N ALA A 201 22.11 28.67 -4.09
CA ALA A 201 21.12 27.60 -4.29
C ALA A 201 20.71 26.87 -2.99
N CYS A 202 21.16 27.34 -1.82
CA CYS A 202 20.83 26.74 -0.53
C CYS A 202 19.31 26.64 -0.28
N ALA A 203 18.54 27.67 -0.66
CA ALA A 203 17.09 27.69 -0.51
C ALA A 203 16.41 26.60 -1.35
N ALA A 204 16.87 26.41 -2.59
CA ALA A 204 16.37 25.33 -3.46
C ALA A 204 16.72 23.94 -2.90
N ALA A 205 17.93 23.77 -2.37
CA ALA A 205 18.39 22.54 -1.73
C ALA A 205 17.55 22.20 -0.46
N LEU A 206 17.34 23.18 0.43
CA LEU A 206 16.53 23.04 1.63
C LEU A 206 15.09 22.66 1.31
N THR A 207 14.48 23.36 0.35
CA THR A 207 13.09 23.10 -0.05
C THR A 207 12.91 21.66 -0.52
N LEU A 208 13.78 21.19 -1.42
CA LEU A 208 13.65 19.86 -1.97
C LEU A 208 14.05 18.76 -0.97
N ALA A 209 15.01 19.02 -0.09
CA ALA A 209 15.34 18.16 1.04
C ALA A 209 14.14 18.00 1.98
N ALA A 210 13.47 19.09 2.36
CA ALA A 210 12.30 19.07 3.23
C ALA A 210 11.15 18.28 2.60
N ILE A 211 10.79 18.59 1.36
CA ILE A 211 9.73 17.90 0.62
C ILE A 211 10.01 16.39 0.52
N SER A 212 11.23 16.02 0.15
CA SER A 212 11.62 14.62 0.01
C SER A 212 11.61 13.88 1.35
N CYS A 213 12.11 14.47 2.43
CA CYS A 213 12.05 13.88 3.76
C CYS A 213 10.62 13.61 4.21
N VAL A 214 9.71 14.59 4.07
CA VAL A 214 8.31 14.43 4.46
C VAL A 214 7.58 13.41 3.59
N LEU A 215 7.72 13.52 2.27
CA LEU A 215 7.01 12.66 1.32
C LEU A 215 7.41 11.19 1.46
N TYR A 216 8.70 10.91 1.60
CA TYR A 216 9.22 9.55 1.63
C TYR A 216 9.30 8.94 3.04
N SER A 217 9.13 9.73 4.11
CA SER A 217 8.99 9.20 5.48
C SER A 217 7.79 8.25 5.61
N ILE A 218 6.73 8.47 4.82
CA ILE A 218 5.50 7.65 4.81
C ILE A 218 5.68 6.37 3.97
N SER A 219 6.72 6.30 3.14
CA SER A 219 6.97 5.14 2.27
C SER A 219 7.32 3.89 3.08
N PRO A 220 6.86 2.69 2.69
CA PRO A 220 7.27 1.43 3.33
C PRO A 220 8.79 1.21 3.30
N SER A 221 9.47 1.71 2.26
CA SER A 221 10.92 1.65 2.09
C SER A 221 11.51 3.02 1.69
N PRO A 222 11.68 3.95 2.64
CA PRO A 222 12.11 5.32 2.36
C PRO A 222 13.42 5.38 1.57
N PHE A 223 14.39 4.57 1.94
CA PHE A 223 15.71 4.52 1.30
C PHE A 223 15.62 4.15 -0.20
N LYS A 224 14.84 3.10 -0.55
CA LYS A 224 14.65 2.71 -1.96
C LYS A 224 13.94 3.79 -2.77
N SER A 225 12.94 4.42 -2.16
CA SER A 225 12.17 5.51 -2.79
C SER A 225 13.03 6.75 -3.04
N LEU A 226 13.88 7.13 -2.09
CA LEU A 226 14.83 8.22 -2.24
C LEU A 226 15.93 7.91 -3.28
N THR A 227 16.39 6.66 -3.34
CA THR A 227 17.34 6.22 -4.39
C THR A 227 16.74 6.34 -5.79
N LEU A 228 15.46 5.96 -5.93
CA LEU A 228 14.75 6.15 -7.19
C LEU A 228 14.61 7.64 -7.51
N LEU A 229 14.25 8.46 -6.52
CA LEU A 229 14.16 9.92 -6.69
C LEU A 229 15.48 10.51 -7.18
N MET A 230 16.59 10.19 -6.53
CA MET A 230 17.92 10.69 -6.94
C MET A 230 18.21 10.42 -8.42
N ARG A 231 17.98 9.19 -8.87
CA ARG A 231 18.15 8.82 -10.28
C ARG A 231 17.23 9.62 -11.20
N THR A 232 15.98 9.79 -10.77
CA THR A 232 14.96 10.56 -11.52
C THR A 232 15.33 12.03 -11.63
N LEU A 233 15.87 12.64 -10.56
CA LEU A 233 16.23 14.07 -10.57
C LEU A 233 17.41 14.37 -11.51
N VAL A 234 18.38 13.46 -11.62
CA VAL A 234 19.47 13.60 -12.59
C VAL A 234 18.92 13.59 -14.01
N LEU A 235 18.05 12.62 -14.34
CA LEU A 235 17.39 12.56 -15.66
C LEU A 235 16.52 13.79 -15.90
N LEU A 236 15.79 14.24 -14.87
CA LEU A 236 14.94 15.41 -14.94
C LEU A 236 15.73 16.71 -15.17
N SER A 237 16.90 16.84 -14.57
CA SER A 237 17.77 17.99 -14.79
C SER A 237 18.19 18.10 -16.25
N LEU A 238 18.59 16.98 -16.88
CA LEU A 238 18.94 16.96 -18.31
C LEU A 238 17.72 17.26 -19.19
N PHE A 239 16.59 16.65 -18.88
CA PHE A 239 15.33 16.90 -19.60
C PHE A 239 14.90 18.36 -19.49
N SER A 240 14.93 18.92 -18.27
CA SER A 240 14.55 20.31 -18.01
C SER A 240 15.46 21.31 -18.71
N PHE A 241 16.76 20.98 -18.89
CA PHE A 241 17.68 21.77 -19.67
C PHE A 241 17.21 21.87 -21.13
N VAL A 242 16.91 20.74 -21.76
CA VAL A 242 16.42 20.70 -23.14
C VAL A 242 15.11 21.47 -23.30
N VAL A 243 14.19 21.30 -22.35
CA VAL A 243 12.92 22.01 -22.37
C VAL A 243 13.11 23.52 -22.21
N LYS A 244 13.89 23.95 -21.20
CA LYS A 244 14.07 25.37 -20.89
C LYS A 244 14.83 26.10 -22.00
N PHE A 245 15.99 25.61 -22.40
CA PHE A 245 16.88 26.30 -23.35
C PHE A 245 16.62 25.94 -24.81
N GLY A 246 15.99 24.79 -25.10
CA GLY A 246 15.66 24.38 -26.47
C GLY A 246 14.27 24.81 -26.92
N LEU A 247 13.27 24.59 -26.08
CA LEU A 247 11.88 24.77 -26.48
C LEU A 247 11.26 26.07 -25.93
N MET A 248 11.48 26.39 -24.66
CA MET A 248 10.83 27.54 -24.01
C MET A 248 11.37 28.89 -24.50
N VAL A 249 12.59 28.96 -25.04
CA VAL A 249 13.15 30.18 -25.63
C VAL A 249 12.29 30.68 -26.80
N GLN A 250 11.57 29.78 -27.47
CA GLN A 250 10.73 30.12 -28.63
C GLN A 250 9.31 30.53 -28.23
N ILE A 251 8.97 30.40 -26.94
CA ILE A 251 7.63 30.66 -26.41
C ILE A 251 7.57 32.09 -25.88
N THR A 252 6.74 32.92 -26.49
CA THR A 252 6.55 34.33 -26.12
C THR A 252 5.23 34.57 -25.38
N ASP A 253 4.21 33.76 -25.66
CA ASP A 253 2.86 33.94 -25.18
C ASP A 253 2.39 32.82 -24.24
N LEU A 254 1.51 33.18 -23.32
CA LEU A 254 0.91 32.23 -22.38
C LEU A 254 0.20 31.07 -23.12
N TRP A 255 -0.47 31.35 -24.23
CA TRP A 255 -1.18 30.32 -24.98
C TRP A 255 -0.23 29.30 -25.63
N GLN A 256 0.90 29.75 -26.14
CA GLN A 256 1.94 28.86 -26.66
C GLN A 256 2.52 28.00 -25.54
N PHE A 257 2.73 28.57 -24.35
CA PHE A 257 3.18 27.83 -23.18
C PHE A 257 2.17 26.74 -22.77
N LEU A 258 0.89 27.06 -22.69
CA LEU A 258 -0.16 26.08 -22.36
C LEU A 258 -0.28 25.00 -23.44
N LEU A 259 -0.20 25.38 -24.73
CA LEU A 259 -0.24 24.45 -25.86
C LEU A 259 0.95 23.49 -25.84
N PHE A 260 2.10 23.90 -25.35
CA PHE A 260 3.27 23.04 -25.15
C PHE A 260 3.15 22.16 -23.89
N LEU A 261 2.75 22.74 -22.77
CA LEU A 261 2.72 22.06 -21.47
C LEU A 261 1.66 20.95 -21.41
N PHE A 262 0.49 21.21 -22.01
CA PHE A 262 -0.64 20.26 -21.97
C PHE A 262 -0.30 18.92 -22.64
N PRO A 263 0.15 18.84 -23.91
CA PRO A 263 0.50 17.57 -24.52
C PRO A 263 1.70 16.90 -23.83
N LEU A 264 2.67 17.67 -23.32
CA LEU A 264 3.81 17.14 -22.59
C LEU A 264 3.36 16.39 -21.33
N LEU A 265 2.55 17.02 -20.50
CA LEU A 265 2.03 16.40 -19.28
C LEU A 265 1.10 15.21 -19.58
N THR A 266 0.26 15.35 -20.63
CA THR A 266 -0.64 14.28 -21.05
C THR A 266 0.14 13.05 -21.52
N THR A 267 1.17 13.27 -22.34
CA THR A 267 2.04 12.17 -22.80
C THR A 267 2.73 11.46 -21.64
N MET A 268 3.26 12.22 -20.68
CA MET A 268 3.89 11.64 -19.48
C MET A 268 2.88 10.81 -18.65
N GLN A 269 1.64 11.28 -18.50
CA GLN A 269 0.59 10.54 -17.82
C GLN A 269 0.18 9.27 -18.56
N LEU A 270 0.09 9.32 -19.90
CA LEU A 270 -0.19 8.14 -20.72
C LEU A 270 0.93 7.12 -20.61
N LEU A 271 2.19 7.55 -20.66
CA LEU A 271 3.35 6.65 -20.46
C LEU A 271 3.35 6.02 -19.08
N LYS A 272 2.97 6.74 -18.03
CA LYS A 272 2.79 6.19 -16.69
C LYS A 272 1.75 5.07 -16.64
N LEU A 273 0.65 5.21 -17.39
CA LEU A 273 -0.40 4.19 -17.47
C LEU A 273 0.01 2.97 -18.31
N GLN A 274 0.69 3.21 -19.44
CA GLN A 274 1.11 2.14 -20.35
C GLN A 274 2.30 1.35 -19.82
N MET A 275 3.17 1.98 -19.01
CA MET A 275 4.38 1.37 -18.46
C MET A 275 4.33 1.26 -16.93
N PRO A 276 3.53 0.35 -16.35
CA PRO A 276 3.35 0.24 -14.90
C PRO A 276 4.65 -0.06 -14.15
N LYS A 277 5.63 -0.71 -14.79
CA LYS A 277 6.97 -0.96 -14.22
C LYS A 277 7.72 0.35 -13.90
N PHE A 278 7.49 1.39 -14.67
CA PHE A 278 8.12 2.71 -14.55
C PHE A 278 7.17 3.78 -14.01
N ALA A 279 5.98 3.39 -13.51
CA ALA A 279 4.98 4.34 -13.02
C ALA A 279 5.50 5.25 -11.89
N GLY A 280 6.38 4.75 -11.03
CA GLY A 280 7.04 5.54 -9.98
C GLY A 280 7.96 6.62 -10.57
N LEU A 281 8.75 6.30 -11.60
CA LEU A 281 9.63 7.23 -12.29
C LEU A 281 8.82 8.33 -12.98
N TRP A 282 7.84 7.96 -13.80
CA TRP A 282 6.96 8.93 -14.48
C TRP A 282 6.21 9.82 -13.50
N GLY A 283 5.74 9.25 -12.37
CA GLY A 283 5.08 10.03 -11.32
C GLY A 283 5.98 11.08 -10.72
N GLN A 284 7.24 10.76 -10.44
CA GLN A 284 8.22 11.70 -9.91
C GLN A 284 8.61 12.77 -10.95
N LEU A 285 8.81 12.40 -12.21
CA LEU A 285 9.09 13.35 -13.30
C LEU A 285 7.99 14.41 -13.39
N ILE A 286 6.73 13.99 -13.40
CA ILE A 286 5.57 14.91 -13.49
C ILE A 286 5.54 15.87 -12.29
N VAL A 287 5.72 15.35 -11.07
CA VAL A 287 5.63 16.14 -9.83
C VAL A 287 6.75 17.19 -9.76
N PHE A 288 7.97 16.83 -10.11
CA PHE A 288 9.13 17.71 -9.93
C PHE A 288 9.50 18.53 -11.17
N MET A 289 8.90 18.24 -12.34
CA MET A 289 9.24 18.92 -13.61
C MET A 289 9.12 20.45 -13.51
N GLY A 290 8.01 20.95 -12.95
CA GLY A 290 7.79 22.40 -12.81
C GLY A 290 8.87 23.09 -11.99
N SER A 291 9.33 22.45 -10.90
CA SER A 291 10.40 22.97 -10.06
C SER A 291 11.77 22.98 -10.78
N PHE A 292 12.04 22.00 -11.64
CA PHE A 292 13.31 21.89 -12.34
C PHE A 292 13.40 22.81 -13.56
N ILE A 293 12.30 23.04 -14.26
CA ILE A 293 12.26 24.01 -15.36
C ILE A 293 12.40 25.44 -14.82
N SER A 294 11.87 25.71 -13.62
CA SER A 294 11.92 27.02 -12.94
C SER A 294 11.43 28.15 -13.85
N VAL A 295 10.13 28.08 -14.21
CA VAL A 295 9.49 29.10 -15.04
C VAL A 295 9.33 30.39 -14.24
N THR A 296 9.82 31.50 -14.77
CA THR A 296 9.71 32.84 -14.19
C THR A 296 9.01 33.80 -15.15
N ASN A 297 8.37 34.82 -14.62
CA ASN A 297 7.81 35.88 -15.42
C ASN A 297 8.40 37.26 -14.98
N PRO A 298 9.20 37.95 -15.81
CA PRO A 298 9.63 37.55 -17.17
C PRO A 298 10.56 36.34 -17.18
N PRO A 299 10.65 35.59 -18.29
CA PRO A 299 11.50 34.42 -18.41
C PRO A 299 12.96 34.80 -18.35
N VAL A 300 13.71 34.11 -17.49
CA VAL A 300 15.16 34.31 -17.32
C VAL A 300 15.89 33.07 -17.82
N TYR A 301 16.78 33.24 -18.79
CA TYR A 301 17.55 32.18 -19.42
C TYR A 301 19.05 32.25 -19.02
N ASP A 302 19.32 32.31 -17.71
CA ASP A 302 20.66 32.20 -17.15
C ASP A 302 21.03 30.74 -16.90
N PHE A 303 21.97 30.23 -17.66
CA PHE A 303 22.43 28.85 -17.56
C PHE A 303 23.15 28.57 -16.24
N ALA A 304 23.97 29.51 -15.75
CA ALA A 304 24.73 29.30 -14.51
C ALA A 304 23.79 29.18 -13.30
N SER A 305 22.81 30.08 -13.22
CA SER A 305 21.76 30.03 -12.18
C SER A 305 20.93 28.77 -12.28
N PHE A 306 20.49 28.39 -13.47
CA PHE A 306 19.73 27.16 -13.71
C PHE A 306 20.49 25.91 -13.26
N LEU A 307 21.76 25.80 -13.64
CA LEU A 307 22.61 24.66 -13.28
C LEU A 307 22.83 24.61 -11.75
N ASN A 308 23.15 25.75 -11.14
CA ASN A 308 23.37 25.86 -9.71
C ASN A 308 22.14 25.47 -8.91
N ASP A 309 20.95 25.95 -9.29
CA ASP A 309 19.67 25.61 -8.64
C ASP A 309 19.32 24.13 -8.74
N ASN A 310 19.51 23.53 -9.92
CA ASN A 310 19.20 22.13 -10.13
C ASN A 310 20.22 21.21 -9.42
N LEU A 311 21.50 21.57 -9.40
CA LEU A 311 22.50 20.89 -8.56
C LEU A 311 22.16 21.03 -7.09
N GLY A 312 21.71 22.20 -6.64
CA GLY A 312 21.26 22.43 -5.28
C GLY A 312 20.16 21.46 -4.88
N LYS A 313 19.14 21.34 -5.71
CA LYS A 313 18.02 20.40 -5.47
C LYS A 313 18.49 18.95 -5.38
N ILE A 314 19.41 18.53 -6.26
CA ILE A 314 19.98 17.17 -6.25
C ILE A 314 20.80 16.94 -4.97
N ILE A 315 21.65 17.90 -4.58
CA ILE A 315 22.45 17.82 -3.35
C ILE A 315 21.55 17.77 -2.11
N GLY A 316 20.49 18.60 -2.06
CA GLY A 316 19.53 18.59 -0.97
C GLY A 316 18.86 17.21 -0.76
N VAL A 317 18.42 16.59 -1.86
CA VAL A 317 17.88 15.21 -1.80
C VAL A 317 18.97 14.20 -1.47
N GLY A 318 20.20 14.39 -1.92
CA GLY A 318 21.34 13.55 -1.59
C GLY A 318 21.66 13.54 -0.09
N LEU A 319 21.62 14.70 0.56
CA LEU A 319 21.77 14.79 2.02
C LEU A 319 20.60 14.18 2.78
N ALA A 320 19.37 14.34 2.28
CA ALA A 320 18.20 13.63 2.81
C ALA A 320 18.39 12.11 2.68
N TRP A 321 18.78 11.60 1.52
CA TRP A 321 19.08 10.20 1.28
C TRP A 321 20.16 9.67 2.24
N LEU A 322 21.24 10.43 2.44
CA LEU A 322 22.32 10.10 3.37
C LEU A 322 21.80 10.02 4.82
N ALA A 323 20.96 10.97 5.24
CA ALA A 323 20.36 10.95 6.58
C ALA A 323 19.52 9.68 6.79
N PHE A 324 18.73 9.27 5.79
CA PHE A 324 17.96 8.03 5.86
C PHE A 324 18.82 6.75 5.79
N ALA A 325 20.01 6.82 5.19
CA ALA A 325 20.97 5.71 5.13
C ALA A 325 21.70 5.51 6.47
N VAL A 326 22.12 6.61 7.10
CA VAL A 326 22.98 6.59 8.28
C VAL A 326 22.18 6.53 9.57
N ILE A 327 21.11 7.34 9.69
CA ILE A 327 20.34 7.44 10.92
C ILE A 327 19.34 6.30 10.97
N SER A 328 19.65 5.27 11.79
CA SER A 328 18.79 4.12 12.04
C SER A 328 18.23 3.47 10.75
N PRO A 329 19.09 2.84 9.93
CA PRO A 329 18.60 2.08 8.79
C PRO A 329 17.61 1.03 9.31
N GLY A 330 16.32 1.28 9.09
CA GLY A 330 15.24 0.42 9.59
C GLY A 330 15.35 -0.93 8.94
N SER A 331 15.99 -1.91 9.58
CA SER A 331 15.89 -3.28 9.12
C SER A 331 14.43 -3.72 9.32
N ASP A 332 13.80 -4.26 8.28
CA ASP A 332 12.42 -4.78 8.33
C ASP A 332 12.24 -5.77 9.51
N ALA A 333 13.31 -6.46 9.90
CA ALA A 333 13.35 -7.32 11.07
C ALA A 333 13.17 -6.56 12.41
N ARG A 334 13.72 -5.35 12.56
CA ARG A 334 13.52 -4.53 13.76
C ARG A 334 12.10 -3.98 13.84
N LYS A 335 11.55 -3.54 12.70
CA LYS A 335 10.15 -3.09 12.60
C LYS A 335 9.20 -4.23 12.96
N SER A 336 9.38 -5.40 12.37
CA SER A 336 8.59 -6.60 12.66
C SER A 336 8.63 -6.98 14.14
N ARG A 337 9.81 -6.98 14.78
CA ARG A 337 9.94 -7.27 16.22
C ARG A 337 9.24 -6.24 17.11
N ARG A 338 9.22 -4.95 16.73
CA ARG A 338 8.48 -3.91 17.48
C ARG A 338 6.98 -4.14 17.36
N HIS A 339 6.47 -4.40 16.14
CA HIS A 339 5.05 -4.69 15.94
C HIS A 339 4.59 -5.94 16.70
N ILE A 340 5.40 -7.01 16.71
CA ILE A 340 5.10 -8.21 17.50
C ILE A 340 5.07 -7.91 19.00
N ARG A 341 5.99 -7.09 19.52
CA ARG A 341 5.98 -6.68 20.92
C ARG A 341 4.78 -5.82 21.27
N ALA A 342 4.39 -4.89 20.40
CA ALA A 342 3.21 -4.04 20.57
C ALA A 342 1.92 -4.87 20.58
N LEU A 343 1.78 -5.81 19.66
CA LEU A 343 0.66 -6.76 19.63
C LEU A 343 0.61 -7.59 20.91
N ARG A 344 1.76 -8.11 21.38
CA ARG A 344 1.81 -8.90 22.61
C ARG A 344 1.39 -8.10 23.84
N ARG A 345 1.78 -6.84 23.97
CA ARG A 345 1.31 -5.93 25.04
C ARG A 345 -0.20 -5.72 24.97
N HIS A 346 -0.72 -5.43 23.79
CA HIS A 346 -2.17 -5.25 23.62
C HIS A 346 -2.99 -6.48 24.00
N PHE A 347 -2.48 -7.68 23.75
CA PHE A 347 -3.13 -8.93 24.18
C PHE A 347 -3.05 -9.14 25.70
N VAL A 348 -1.95 -8.75 26.34
CA VAL A 348 -1.77 -8.86 27.81
C VAL A 348 -2.66 -7.85 28.53
N ASP A 349 -2.81 -6.63 27.99
CA ASP A 349 -3.63 -5.58 28.59
C ASP A 349 -5.15 -5.83 28.45
N GLN A 350 -5.55 -6.79 27.62
CA GLN A 350 -6.95 -7.17 27.42
C GLN A 350 -7.37 -8.46 28.17
N LEU A 351 -6.42 -9.17 28.82
CA LEU A 351 -6.64 -10.33 29.68
C LEU A 351 -6.74 -9.91 31.14
#